data_c2fe71425429ddb957fc00a369b0646b
#
_entry.id   c2fe71425429ddb957fc00a369b0646b
#
_cell.length_a   1.000
_cell.length_b   1.000
_cell.length_c   1.000
_cell.angle_alpha   90.00
_cell.angle_beta   90.00
_cell.angle_gamma   90.00
#
_symmetry.space_group_name_H-M   'P 1'
#
loop_
_entity.id
_entity.type
_entity.pdbx_description
1 polymer ?
#
loop_
_entity_poly.entity_id
_entity_poly.type
_entity_poly.pdbx_seq_one_letter_code
_entity_poly.pdbx_strand_id
1 'polypeptide(L)'
;MRIITWVKEQCAVFLLLRAQRLQKRANDWHWAANSHAHRASLLGAEISAHRYHLTRQCAKSRRRAYALGAEATATETKAHNFISKHKLKGFD
;
A
#
# COMPACT_ATOMS: atom_id res chain seq x y z
N MET A 1 24.71 -15.76 20.60
CA MET A 1 23.87 -16.32 19.53
C MET A 1 22.40 -15.90 19.64
N ARG A 2 21.80 -15.95 20.81
CA ARG A 2 20.41 -15.52 21.00
C ARG A 2 20.18 -14.04 20.66
N ILE A 3 21.15 -13.17 20.92
CA ILE A 3 21.07 -11.75 20.62
C ILE A 3 21.02 -11.52 19.10
N ILE A 4 21.83 -12.25 18.33
CA ILE A 4 21.83 -12.12 16.86
C ILE A 4 20.51 -12.58 16.28
N THR A 5 19.97 -13.71 16.77
CA THR A 5 18.65 -14.21 16.34
C THR A 5 17.55 -13.20 16.68
N TRP A 6 17.59 -12.63 17.88
CA TRP A 6 16.63 -11.61 18.30
C TRP A 6 16.69 -10.38 17.38
N VAL A 7 17.88 -9.89 17.05
CA VAL A 7 18.06 -8.74 16.14
C VAL A 7 17.46 -9.06 14.76
N LYS A 8 17.71 -10.25 14.24
CA LYS A 8 17.16 -10.69 12.95
C LYS A 8 15.64 -10.76 12.99
N GLU A 9 15.06 -11.27 14.08
CA GLU A 9 13.61 -11.31 14.27
C GLU A 9 13.02 -9.90 14.30
N GLN A 10 13.67 -8.95 14.99
CA GLN A 10 13.22 -7.56 15.03
C GLN A 10 13.29 -6.90 13.65
N CYS A 11 14.31 -7.20 12.84
CA CYS A 11 14.39 -6.73 11.47
C CYS A 11 13.24 -7.25 10.61
N ALA A 12 12.91 -8.54 10.75
CA ALA A 12 11.79 -9.14 10.03
C ALA A 12 10.45 -8.50 10.44
N VAL A 13 10.24 -8.31 11.73
CA VAL A 13 9.03 -7.63 12.26
C VAL A 13 8.93 -6.21 11.70
N PHE A 14 10.04 -5.47 11.69
CA PHE A 14 10.07 -4.11 11.14
C PHE A 14 9.66 -4.08 9.67
N LEU A 15 10.20 -4.99 8.85
CA LEU A 15 9.86 -5.07 7.43
C LEU A 15 8.38 -5.41 7.22
N LEU A 16 7.85 -6.36 8.00
CA LEU A 16 6.43 -6.74 7.90
C LEU A 16 5.51 -5.58 8.30
N LEU A 17 5.85 -4.87 9.37
CA LEU A 17 5.08 -3.71 9.81
C LEU A 17 5.12 -2.59 8.77
N ARG A 18 6.28 -2.36 8.16
CA ARG A 18 6.41 -1.38 7.08
C ARG A 18 5.53 -1.75 5.89
N ALA A 19 5.52 -3.02 5.50
CA ALA A 19 4.68 -3.51 4.41
C ALA A 19 3.19 -3.29 4.73
N GLN A 20 2.76 -3.58 5.95
CA GLN A 20 1.39 -3.35 6.40
C GLN A 20 1.00 -1.88 6.34
N ARG A 21 1.89 -0.98 6.79
CA ARG A 21 1.65 0.47 6.73
C ARG A 21 1.52 0.97 5.29
N LEU A 22 2.38 0.50 4.40
CA LEU A 22 2.33 0.85 3.00
C LEU A 22 1.03 0.35 2.35
N GLN A 23 0.61 -0.87 2.68
CA GLN A 23 -0.64 -1.43 2.16
C GLN A 23 -1.85 -0.65 2.67
N LYS A 24 -1.85 -0.25 3.93
CA LYS A 24 -2.91 0.60 4.48
C LYS A 24 -2.99 1.94 3.76
N ARG A 25 -1.84 2.57 3.50
CA ARG A 25 -1.80 3.83 2.75
C ARG A 25 -2.31 3.64 1.31
N ALA A 26 -1.95 2.52 0.67
CA ALA A 26 -2.46 2.19 -0.65
C ALA A 26 -3.99 2.04 -0.64
N ASN A 27 -4.53 1.36 0.36
CA ASN A 27 -5.97 1.18 0.52
C ASN A 27 -6.69 2.52 0.74
N ASP A 28 -6.09 3.42 1.53
CA ASP A 28 -6.64 4.76 1.76
C ASP A 28 -6.70 5.56 0.46
N TRP A 29 -5.68 5.47 -0.39
CA TRP A 29 -5.68 6.12 -1.70
C TRP A 29 -6.67 5.50 -2.67
N HIS A 30 -6.87 4.18 -2.64
CA HIS A 30 -7.93 3.51 -3.42
C HIS A 30 -9.31 3.98 -2.97
N TRP A 31 -9.52 4.10 -1.68
CA TRP A 31 -10.77 4.64 -1.14
C TRP A 31 -11.02 6.07 -1.63
N ALA A 32 -9.99 6.92 -1.60
CA ALA A 32 -10.09 8.28 -2.12
C ALA A 32 -10.43 8.29 -3.62
N ALA A 33 -9.78 7.43 -4.40
CA ALA A 33 -10.07 7.29 -5.82
C ALA A 33 -11.52 6.87 -6.07
N ASN A 34 -12.01 5.89 -5.32
CA ASN A 34 -13.39 5.43 -5.42
C ASN A 34 -14.38 6.54 -5.05
N SER A 35 -14.07 7.33 -4.03
CA SER A 35 -14.89 8.48 -3.62
C SER A 35 -14.97 9.54 -4.74
N HIS A 36 -13.85 9.88 -5.36
CA HIS A 36 -13.82 10.81 -6.48
C HIS A 36 -14.61 10.29 -7.68
N ALA A 37 -14.46 9.00 -8.00
CA ALA A 37 -15.19 8.36 -9.10
C ALA A 37 -16.69 8.38 -8.84
N HIS A 38 -17.11 8.09 -7.60
CA HIS A 38 -18.51 8.13 -7.22
C HIS A 38 -19.10 9.52 -7.37
N ARG A 39 -18.39 10.56 -6.89
CA ARG A 39 -18.81 11.96 -7.05
C ARG A 39 -18.93 12.35 -8.52
N ALA A 40 -17.97 11.93 -9.35
CA ALA A 40 -18.01 12.20 -10.77
C ALA A 40 -19.24 11.57 -11.44
N SER A 41 -19.61 10.34 -11.03
CA SER A 41 -20.77 9.65 -11.58
C SER A 41 -22.11 10.31 -11.19
N LEU A 42 -22.15 11.02 -10.07
CA LEU A 42 -23.36 11.74 -9.62
C LEU A 42 -23.58 13.05 -10.37
N LEU A 43 -22.54 13.57 -11.03
CA LEU A 43 -22.64 14.81 -11.80
C LEU A 43 -23.14 14.52 -13.20
N GLY A 44 -24.15 15.24 -13.62
CA GLY A 44 -24.67 15.16 -14.98
C GLY A 44 -23.71 15.78 -16.00
N ALA A 45 -24.00 15.60 -17.29
CA ALA A 45 -23.22 16.13 -18.40
C ALA A 45 -23.11 17.68 -18.37
N GLU A 46 -24.01 18.33 -17.67
CA GLU A 46 -24.09 19.80 -17.57
C GLU A 46 -22.93 20.42 -16.77
N ILE A 47 -22.23 19.64 -15.93
CA ILE A 47 -21.11 20.13 -15.10
C ILE A 47 -19.83 19.39 -15.53
N SER A 48 -19.54 19.44 -16.82
CA SER A 48 -18.44 18.70 -17.44
C SER A 48 -17.05 19.08 -16.88
N ALA A 49 -16.83 20.38 -16.61
CA ALA A 49 -15.54 20.83 -16.07
C ALA A 49 -15.26 20.26 -14.69
N HIS A 50 -16.26 20.24 -13.80
CA HIS A 50 -16.14 19.71 -12.45
C HIS A 50 -15.98 18.19 -12.49
N ARG A 51 -16.74 17.51 -13.34
CA ARG A 51 -16.62 16.06 -13.57
C ARG A 51 -15.22 15.70 -14.06
N TYR A 52 -14.69 16.48 -15.00
CA TYR A 52 -13.32 16.28 -15.51
C TYR A 52 -12.28 16.42 -14.39
N HIS A 53 -12.42 17.44 -13.53
CA HIS A 53 -11.55 17.64 -12.37
C HIS A 53 -11.58 16.44 -11.43
N LEU A 54 -12.77 15.94 -11.08
CA LEU A 54 -12.93 14.78 -10.21
C LEU A 54 -12.33 13.51 -10.84
N THR A 55 -12.49 13.33 -12.15
CA THR A 55 -11.90 12.22 -12.87
C THR A 55 -10.38 12.27 -12.82
N ARG A 56 -9.78 13.46 -12.97
CA ARG A 56 -8.33 13.62 -12.82
C ARG A 56 -7.85 13.34 -11.41
N GLN A 57 -8.58 13.78 -10.39
CA GLN A 57 -8.25 13.49 -8.99
C GLN A 57 -8.34 11.99 -8.71
N CYS A 58 -9.34 11.32 -9.25
CA CYS A 58 -9.47 9.87 -9.18
C CYS A 58 -8.25 9.17 -9.78
N ALA A 59 -7.82 9.57 -10.99
CA ALA A 59 -6.66 8.99 -11.66
C ALA A 59 -5.37 9.20 -10.86
N LYS A 60 -5.17 10.39 -10.28
CA LYS A 60 -4.01 10.68 -9.41
C LYS A 60 -4.00 9.80 -8.17
N SER A 61 -5.14 9.71 -7.49
CA SER A 61 -5.27 8.89 -6.28
C SER A 61 -5.01 7.43 -6.57
N ARG A 62 -5.52 6.94 -7.70
CA ARG A 62 -5.32 5.54 -8.13
C ARG A 62 -3.85 5.25 -8.44
N ARG A 63 -3.15 6.15 -9.12
CA ARG A 63 -1.71 5.99 -9.38
C ARG A 63 -0.90 5.91 -8.09
N ARG A 64 -1.21 6.77 -7.11
CA ARG A 64 -0.55 6.71 -5.79
C ARG A 64 -0.85 5.40 -5.07
N ALA A 65 -2.10 4.93 -5.14
CA ALA A 65 -2.49 3.66 -4.55
C ALA A 65 -1.69 2.50 -5.14
N TYR A 66 -1.55 2.44 -6.46
CA TYR A 66 -0.77 1.39 -7.12
C TYR A 66 0.71 1.47 -6.78
N ALA A 67 1.29 2.67 -6.75
CA ALA A 67 2.69 2.85 -6.38
C ALA A 67 2.96 2.38 -4.95
N LEU A 68 2.11 2.75 -4.00
CA LEU A 68 2.22 2.31 -2.61
C LEU A 68 1.98 0.81 -2.46
N GLY A 69 1.04 0.26 -3.20
CA GLY A 69 0.77 -1.18 -3.22
C GLY A 69 1.95 -1.97 -3.75
N ALA A 70 2.61 -1.51 -4.83
CA ALA A 70 3.81 -2.13 -5.37
C ALA A 70 4.96 -2.08 -4.36
N GLU A 71 5.14 -0.94 -3.67
CA GLU A 71 6.16 -0.79 -2.63
C GLU A 71 5.86 -1.71 -1.43
N ALA A 72 4.60 -1.84 -1.04
CA ALA A 72 4.18 -2.76 0.01
C ALA A 72 4.52 -4.21 -0.34
N THR A 73 4.21 -4.63 -1.56
CA THR A 73 4.52 -5.98 -2.05
C THR A 73 6.02 -6.23 -2.09
N ALA A 74 6.81 -5.27 -2.57
CA ALA A 74 8.26 -5.38 -2.60
C ALA A 74 8.84 -5.50 -1.19
N THR A 75 8.32 -4.74 -0.23
CA THR A 75 8.76 -4.78 1.17
C THR A 75 8.39 -6.12 1.82
N GLU A 76 7.20 -6.61 1.57
CA GLU A 76 6.75 -7.93 2.04
C GLU A 76 7.63 -9.05 1.49
N THR A 77 7.96 -9.00 0.21
CA THR A 77 8.86 -9.95 -0.43
C THR A 77 10.24 -9.93 0.23
N LYS A 78 10.78 -8.74 0.51
CA LYS A 78 12.04 -8.60 1.25
C LYS A 78 11.95 -9.25 2.64
N ALA A 79 10.83 -9.05 3.35
CA ALA A 79 10.62 -9.63 4.67
C ALA A 79 10.61 -11.16 4.60
N HIS A 80 9.87 -11.74 3.67
CA HIS A 80 9.81 -13.19 3.49
C HIS A 80 11.16 -13.79 3.09
N ASN A 81 11.88 -13.13 2.18
CA ASN A 81 13.22 -13.57 1.78
C ASN A 81 14.20 -13.52 2.96
N PHE A 82 14.12 -12.48 3.78
CA PHE A 82 14.94 -12.33 4.97
C PHE A 82 14.64 -13.45 5.98
N ILE A 83 13.36 -13.73 6.23
CA ILE A 83 12.93 -14.81 7.14
C ILE A 83 13.42 -16.16 6.65
N SER A 84 13.27 -16.45 5.36
CA SER A 84 13.73 -17.69 4.75
C SER A 84 15.25 -17.82 4.79
N LYS A 85 15.96 -16.75 4.43
CA LYS A 85 17.44 -16.74 4.41
C LYS A 85 18.04 -17.05 5.78
N HIS A 86 17.44 -16.49 6.84
CA HIS A 86 17.93 -16.65 8.21
C HIS A 86 17.20 -17.76 8.98
N LYS A 87 16.29 -18.47 8.31
CA LYS A 87 15.53 -19.59 8.90
C LYS A 87 14.86 -19.20 10.22
N LEU A 88 14.23 -18.03 10.26
CA LEU A 88 13.54 -17.54 11.45
C LEU A 88 12.26 -18.34 11.69
N LYS A 89 12.07 -18.80 12.91
CA LYS A 89 10.87 -19.53 13.31
C LYS A 89 9.86 -18.55 13.91
N GLY A 90 8.59 -18.85 13.78
CA GLY A 90 7.52 -18.04 14.36
C GLY A 90 6.89 -17.02 13.37
N PHE A 91 7.35 -17.03 12.11
CA PHE A 91 6.79 -16.16 11.07
C PHE A 91 6.04 -16.96 9.99
N ASP A 92 5.86 -18.23 10.21
CA ASP A 92 5.20 -19.14 9.26
C ASP A 92 3.69 -19.00 9.25
#